data_b153165fd87647e9c134c4aa91e653e3
#
_entry.id   b153165fd87647e9c134c4aa91e653e3
#
_cell.length_a   1.000
_cell.length_b   1.000
_cell.length_c   1.000
_cell.angle_alpha   90.00
_cell.angle_beta   90.00
_cell.angle_gamma   90.00
#
_symmetry.space_group_name_H-M   'P 1'
#
loop_
_entity.id
_entity.type
_entity.pdbx_description
1 polymer ?
#
loop_
_entity_poly.entity_id
_entity_poly.type
_entity_poly.pdbx_seq_one_letter_code
_entity_poly.pdbx_strand_id
1 'polypeptide(L)'
;MNNYIERLALVLGALITSVTILSASADEREIIGIPISETDESSEARLLSAFFGLDNKLPFRSNLLCLGASGQDGMPVVFSHTLNSETLNESDFEVETRSGEVYSPICVTLRPADDEEENRTVLLIGEFGNAETDPPIRVTIVGDLHSDSEDLKPLNFKGLYTDVIPLDSGPE
;
A
#
# COMPACT_ATOMS: atom_id res chain seq x y z
N MET A 1 56.75 30.63 -13.45
CA MET A 1 57.78 30.68 -14.50
C MET A 1 57.14 30.11 -15.76
N ASN A 2 57.00 31.08 -16.66
CA ASN A 2 56.91 30.98 -18.12
C ASN A 2 55.72 30.25 -18.76
N ASN A 3 54.72 30.98 -19.29
CA ASN A 3 54.72 31.84 -20.50
C ASN A 3 55.12 31.08 -21.77
N TYR A 4 54.19 31.00 -22.69
CA TYR A 4 54.29 31.33 -24.12
C TYR A 4 52.91 31.05 -24.74
N ILE A 5 52.00 32.02 -24.96
CA ILE A 5 51.92 33.10 -25.97
C ILE A 5 52.26 32.61 -27.38
N GLU A 6 51.31 32.75 -28.17
CA GLU A 6 51.11 33.50 -29.42
C GLU A 6 50.76 32.65 -30.65
N ARG A 7 49.60 33.00 -31.17
CA ARG A 7 49.33 33.49 -32.52
C ARG A 7 49.52 32.50 -33.69
N LEU A 8 48.46 32.29 -34.43
CA LEU A 8 48.40 32.83 -35.81
C LEU A 8 46.94 32.84 -36.33
N ALA A 9 46.61 33.95 -36.90
CA ALA A 9 45.35 34.33 -37.47
C ALA A 9 45.28 34.00 -38.99
N LEU A 10 44.06 34.14 -39.54
CA LEU A 10 43.68 34.39 -40.95
C LEU A 10 43.67 33.15 -41.90
N VAL A 11 42.62 32.86 -42.63
CA VAL A 11 42.07 33.60 -43.76
C VAL A 11 40.76 32.93 -44.25
N LEU A 12 39.76 33.74 -44.46
CA LEU A 12 38.68 33.80 -45.46
C LEU A 12 38.18 32.52 -46.17
N GLY A 13 36.86 32.39 -46.17
CA GLY A 13 36.11 31.61 -47.15
C GLY A 13 34.60 31.73 -46.93
N ALA A 14 34.02 32.81 -47.41
CA ALA A 14 32.56 32.97 -47.43
C ALA A 14 31.96 32.06 -48.50
N LEU A 15 31.06 31.16 -48.07
CA LEU A 15 30.09 30.54 -48.98
C LEU A 15 28.72 30.58 -48.29
N ILE A 16 27.95 31.57 -48.69
CA ILE A 16 26.56 31.74 -48.33
C ILE A 16 25.76 30.75 -49.18
N THR A 17 25.35 29.63 -48.62
CA THR A 17 24.28 28.79 -49.17
C THR A 17 23.00 29.13 -48.43
N SER A 18 22.12 29.86 -49.09
CA SER A 18 20.77 30.13 -48.62
C SER A 18 19.97 28.84 -48.55
N VAL A 19 19.79 28.30 -47.36
CA VAL A 19 18.79 27.26 -47.10
C VAL A 19 17.50 27.95 -46.76
N THR A 20 16.58 27.97 -47.69
CA THR A 20 15.18 28.32 -47.45
C THR A 20 14.55 27.25 -46.58
N ILE A 21 14.38 27.57 -45.30
CA ILE A 21 13.61 26.75 -44.40
C ILE A 21 12.14 27.00 -44.69
N LEU A 22 11.49 26.03 -45.30
CA LEU A 22 10.06 25.97 -45.48
C LEU A 22 9.44 25.83 -44.12
N SER A 23 8.83 26.90 -43.59
CA SER A 23 8.09 26.86 -42.34
C SER A 23 6.83 26.00 -42.53
N ALA A 24 6.87 24.78 -42.14
CA ALA A 24 5.67 23.98 -41.89
C ALA A 24 5.00 24.54 -40.63
N SER A 25 3.87 25.25 -40.83
CA SER A 25 2.98 25.57 -39.72
C SER A 25 2.50 24.27 -39.09
N ALA A 26 3.10 23.91 -37.96
CA ALA A 26 2.49 22.93 -37.08
C ALA A 26 1.23 23.58 -36.51
N ASP A 27 0.11 23.01 -36.86
CA ASP A 27 -1.19 23.25 -36.25
C ASP A 27 -1.06 22.94 -34.77
N GLU A 28 -0.91 23.97 -33.97
CA GLU A 28 -0.85 23.92 -32.52
C GLU A 28 -2.25 23.64 -32.06
N ARG A 29 -2.62 22.34 -32.05
CA ARG A 29 -3.80 21.87 -31.32
C ARG A 29 -3.54 22.15 -29.86
N GLU A 30 -4.10 23.23 -29.38
CA GLU A 30 -4.27 23.55 -27.99
C GLU A 30 -5.01 22.33 -27.34
N ILE A 31 -4.23 21.43 -26.76
CA ILE A 31 -4.77 20.40 -25.91
C ILE A 31 -5.25 21.16 -24.68
N ILE A 32 -6.56 21.45 -24.66
CA ILE A 32 -7.23 21.88 -23.45
C ILE A 32 -6.96 20.79 -22.44
N GLY A 33 -5.94 20.99 -21.62
CA GLY A 33 -5.66 20.18 -20.46
C GLY A 33 -6.87 20.29 -19.53
N ILE A 34 -7.78 19.33 -19.65
CA ILE A 34 -8.73 19.07 -18.58
C ILE A 34 -7.83 18.82 -17.37
N PRO A 35 -7.88 19.63 -16.31
CA PRO A 35 -7.21 19.27 -15.08
C PRO A 35 -7.82 17.92 -14.68
N ILE A 36 -7.10 16.84 -14.89
CA ILE A 36 -7.36 15.59 -14.17
C ILE A 36 -7.16 16.04 -12.74
N SER A 37 -8.26 16.27 -12.03
CA SER A 37 -8.23 16.33 -10.59
C SER A 37 -7.67 14.96 -10.18
N GLU A 38 -6.36 14.91 -9.97
CA GLU A 38 -5.77 13.89 -9.10
C GLU A 38 -6.45 14.16 -7.77
N THR A 39 -7.61 13.54 -7.58
CA THR A 39 -8.17 13.33 -6.25
C THR A 39 -7.03 12.64 -5.52
N ASP A 40 -6.50 13.34 -4.56
CA ASP A 40 -5.40 12.93 -3.71
C ASP A 40 -5.83 11.63 -3.00
N GLU A 41 -5.69 10.49 -3.71
CA GLU A 41 -6.02 9.15 -3.15
C GLU A 41 -5.17 8.85 -1.91
N SER A 42 -4.11 9.65 -1.71
CA SER A 42 -3.21 9.52 -0.57
C SER A 42 -3.74 10.13 0.73
N SER A 43 -4.83 10.89 0.69
CA SER A 43 -5.34 11.60 1.88
C SER A 43 -6.47 10.88 2.63
N GLU A 44 -6.94 9.72 2.14
CA GLU A 44 -8.09 9.01 2.71
C GLU A 44 -7.70 7.65 3.28
N ALA A 45 -8.14 7.39 4.53
CA ALA A 45 -7.96 6.10 5.17
C ALA A 45 -8.75 5.01 4.45
N ARG A 46 -8.14 3.89 4.09
CA ARG A 46 -8.79 2.74 3.46
C ARG A 46 -8.14 1.43 3.89
N LEU A 47 -8.94 0.36 3.94
CA LEU A 47 -8.45 -1.01 3.90
C LEU A 47 -8.35 -1.41 2.43
N LEU A 48 -7.18 -1.89 2.02
CA LEU A 48 -6.91 -2.24 0.63
C LEU A 48 -7.27 -3.69 0.32
N SER A 49 -6.98 -4.59 1.25
CA SER A 49 -7.31 -6.01 1.12
C SER A 49 -7.26 -6.73 2.47
N ALA A 50 -7.99 -7.83 2.57
CA ALA A 50 -7.83 -8.85 3.59
C ALA A 50 -7.79 -10.21 2.90
N PHE A 51 -6.88 -11.08 3.32
CA PHE A 51 -6.70 -12.39 2.70
C PHE A 51 -6.75 -13.49 3.76
N PHE A 52 -7.66 -14.47 3.58
CA PHE A 52 -7.70 -15.64 4.45
C PHE A 52 -6.61 -16.62 4.03
N GLY A 53 -5.38 -16.37 4.52
CA GLY A 53 -4.18 -17.03 4.05
C GLY A 53 -3.93 -18.43 4.62
N LEU A 54 -4.28 -18.65 5.88
CA LEU A 54 -4.01 -19.87 6.59
C LEU A 54 -5.21 -20.26 7.47
N ASP A 55 -5.86 -21.35 7.13
CA ASP A 55 -6.93 -21.99 7.92
C ASP A 55 -6.31 -23.03 8.82
N ASN A 56 -6.25 -22.78 10.15
CA ASN A 56 -5.66 -23.65 11.18
C ASN A 56 -4.21 -24.10 10.89
N LYS A 57 -3.40 -23.28 10.21
CA LYS A 57 -2.07 -23.70 9.72
C LYS A 57 -0.90 -22.82 10.15
N LEU A 58 -1.12 -21.88 11.07
CA LEU A 58 0.00 -21.11 11.61
C LEU A 58 1.04 -22.04 12.26
N PRO A 59 2.33 -21.94 11.87
CA PRO A 59 3.38 -22.86 12.33
C PRO A 59 3.68 -22.64 13.82
N PHE A 60 4.30 -23.63 14.48
CA PHE A 60 4.68 -23.54 15.90
C PHE A 60 5.49 -22.29 16.25
N ARG A 61 6.32 -21.80 15.33
CA ARG A 61 7.13 -20.58 15.53
C ARG A 61 6.30 -19.31 15.66
N SER A 62 5.05 -19.30 15.24
CA SER A 62 4.14 -18.17 15.43
C SER A 62 3.90 -17.84 16.90
N ASN A 63 4.12 -18.80 17.81
CA ASN A 63 4.09 -18.55 19.25
C ASN A 63 5.18 -17.58 19.74
N LEU A 64 6.21 -17.30 18.93
CA LEU A 64 7.21 -16.25 19.22
C LEU A 64 6.67 -14.84 18.94
N LEU A 65 5.67 -14.73 18.08
CA LEU A 65 4.99 -13.48 17.77
C LEU A 65 3.83 -13.25 18.75
N CYS A 66 3.01 -14.27 18.93
CA CYS A 66 1.84 -14.26 19.78
C CYS A 66 1.72 -15.59 20.51
N LEU A 67 1.62 -15.55 21.82
CA LEU A 67 1.39 -16.76 22.61
C LEU A 67 0.04 -17.39 22.23
N GLY A 68 0.04 -18.68 21.85
CA GLY A 68 -1.17 -19.37 21.39
C GLY A 68 -1.46 -19.30 19.91
N ALA A 69 -0.59 -18.67 19.11
CA ALA A 69 -0.78 -18.53 17.65
C ALA A 69 -0.60 -19.83 16.85
N SER A 70 0.12 -20.80 17.39
CA SER A 70 0.35 -22.07 16.69
C SER A 70 -0.95 -22.83 16.42
N GLY A 71 -1.19 -23.18 15.17
CA GLY A 71 -2.41 -23.90 14.76
C GLY A 71 -3.64 -23.02 14.59
N GLN A 72 -3.53 -21.71 14.76
CA GLN A 72 -4.59 -20.74 14.50
C GLN A 72 -4.64 -20.34 13.03
N ASP A 73 -5.67 -19.58 12.68
CA ASP A 73 -5.77 -18.92 11.38
C ASP A 73 -4.84 -17.71 11.32
N GLY A 74 -4.41 -17.39 10.09
CA GLY A 74 -3.64 -16.20 9.80
C GLY A 74 -4.29 -15.39 8.66
N MET A 75 -4.62 -14.13 8.94
CA MET A 75 -5.28 -13.23 8.00
C MET A 75 -4.51 -11.91 7.90
N PRO A 76 -3.69 -11.70 6.86
CA PRO A 76 -3.10 -10.40 6.61
C PRO A 76 -4.15 -9.42 6.09
N VAL A 77 -4.13 -8.20 6.66
CA VAL A 77 -4.95 -7.05 6.27
C VAL A 77 -4.04 -5.91 5.88
N VAL A 78 -4.22 -5.36 4.68
CA VAL A 78 -3.40 -4.30 4.11
C VAL A 78 -4.14 -2.97 4.18
N PHE A 79 -3.45 -1.95 4.67
CA PHE A 79 -3.96 -0.59 4.84
C PHE A 79 -3.36 0.37 3.82
N SER A 80 -4.04 1.48 3.55
CA SER A 80 -3.58 2.54 2.65
C SER A 80 -2.38 3.32 3.21
N HIS A 81 -2.21 3.36 4.53
CA HIS A 81 -1.17 4.12 5.23
C HIS A 81 -0.45 3.27 6.27
N THR A 82 0.76 3.68 6.61
CA THR A 82 1.53 3.15 7.74
C THR A 82 0.73 3.31 9.03
N LEU A 83 0.72 2.29 9.86
CA LEU A 83 -0.06 2.27 11.08
C LEU A 83 0.77 2.68 12.28
N ASN A 84 0.15 3.40 13.20
CA ASN A 84 0.71 3.66 14.51
C ASN A 84 0.59 2.40 15.39
N SER A 85 1.72 1.74 15.63
CA SER A 85 1.77 0.51 16.41
C SER A 85 1.28 0.67 17.86
N GLU A 86 1.31 1.89 18.41
CA GLU A 86 0.84 2.17 19.78
C GLU A 86 -0.70 2.15 19.88
N THR A 87 -1.40 2.36 18.77
CA THR A 87 -2.87 2.30 18.70
C THR A 87 -3.39 0.95 18.24
N LEU A 88 -2.49 0.02 17.83
CA LEU A 88 -2.87 -1.28 17.30
C LEU A 88 -3.23 -2.25 18.45
N ASN A 89 -4.48 -2.73 18.45
CA ASN A 89 -4.98 -3.67 19.45
C ASN A 89 -5.88 -4.72 18.81
N GLU A 90 -5.91 -5.92 19.37
CA GLU A 90 -6.77 -7.02 18.90
C GLU A 90 -8.26 -6.67 18.94
N SER A 91 -8.70 -5.85 19.91
CA SER A 91 -10.08 -5.39 20.01
C SER A 91 -10.52 -4.39 18.95
N ASP A 92 -9.58 -3.92 18.11
CA ASP A 92 -9.90 -3.01 17.00
C ASP A 92 -10.50 -3.72 15.79
N PHE A 93 -10.48 -5.06 15.77
CA PHE A 93 -10.86 -5.86 14.63
C PHE A 93 -12.03 -6.78 14.91
N GLU A 94 -12.95 -6.84 13.96
CA GLU A 94 -13.98 -7.87 13.88
C GLU A 94 -13.92 -8.56 12.52
N VAL A 95 -14.01 -9.89 12.53
CA VAL A 95 -14.06 -10.74 11.35
C VAL A 95 -15.42 -11.43 11.30
N GLU A 96 -16.20 -11.14 10.26
CA GLU A 96 -17.51 -11.71 10.00
C GLU A 96 -17.40 -12.90 9.05
N THR A 97 -18.03 -14.01 9.37
CA THR A 97 -18.11 -15.20 8.52
C THR A 97 -19.38 -15.19 7.65
N ARG A 98 -19.45 -16.13 6.71
CA ARG A 98 -20.64 -16.34 5.85
C ARG A 98 -21.90 -16.63 6.62
N SER A 99 -21.81 -17.33 7.75
CA SER A 99 -22.96 -17.60 8.63
C SER A 99 -23.44 -16.38 9.39
N GLY A 100 -22.66 -15.29 9.43
CA GLY A 100 -22.91 -14.07 10.21
C GLY A 100 -22.34 -14.14 11.63
N GLU A 101 -21.50 -15.15 11.94
CA GLU A 101 -20.75 -15.14 13.20
C GLU A 101 -19.62 -14.12 13.13
N VAL A 102 -19.32 -13.50 14.26
CA VAL A 102 -18.30 -12.46 14.41
C VAL A 102 -17.23 -12.90 15.37
N TYR A 103 -15.99 -12.84 14.93
CA TYR A 103 -14.80 -13.23 15.68
C TYR A 103 -13.88 -12.04 15.89
N SER A 104 -13.20 -12.02 17.05
CA SER A 104 -12.10 -11.09 17.30
C SER A 104 -10.78 -11.84 17.28
N PRO A 105 -9.69 -11.25 16.78
CA PRO A 105 -8.36 -11.86 16.87
C PRO A 105 -7.96 -12.11 18.33
N ILE A 106 -7.18 -13.14 18.57
CA ILE A 106 -6.49 -13.34 19.86
C ILE A 106 -5.21 -12.53 19.93
N CYS A 107 -4.71 -12.08 18.77
CA CYS A 107 -3.50 -11.30 18.64
C CYS A 107 -3.45 -10.62 17.27
N VAL A 108 -2.79 -9.47 17.22
CA VAL A 108 -2.48 -8.73 16.01
C VAL A 108 -1.01 -8.33 16.00
N THR A 109 -0.38 -8.33 14.82
CA THR A 109 1.03 -7.98 14.71
C THR A 109 1.36 -7.42 13.34
N LEU A 110 2.29 -6.45 13.28
CA LEU A 110 2.88 -5.95 12.05
C LEU A 110 3.97 -6.89 11.50
N ARG A 111 4.43 -7.88 12.31
CA ARG A 111 5.45 -8.83 11.91
C ARG A 111 4.91 -9.95 11.02
N PRO A 112 5.73 -10.46 10.09
CA PRO A 112 7.15 -10.21 9.86
C PRO A 112 7.46 -8.98 8.99
N ALA A 113 6.46 -8.27 8.49
CA ALA A 113 6.62 -7.08 7.64
C ALA A 113 6.63 -5.83 8.56
N ASP A 114 7.69 -5.66 9.33
CA ASP A 114 7.85 -4.59 10.33
C ASP A 114 8.99 -3.59 10.00
N ASP A 115 9.46 -3.57 8.77
CA ASP A 115 10.32 -2.51 8.26
C ASP A 115 9.52 -1.19 8.13
N GLU A 116 10.18 -0.03 8.29
CA GLU A 116 9.51 1.27 8.44
C GLU A 116 8.50 1.60 7.32
N GLU A 117 8.73 1.12 6.09
CA GLU A 117 7.81 1.33 4.95
C GLU A 117 6.75 0.23 4.82
N GLU A 118 6.87 -0.87 5.57
CA GLU A 118 6.00 -2.05 5.48
C GLU A 118 4.93 -2.10 6.57
N ASN A 119 4.97 -1.20 7.57
CA ASN A 119 4.00 -1.10 8.67
C ASN A 119 2.56 -0.77 8.21
N ARG A 120 2.16 -1.27 7.05
CA ARG A 120 0.82 -1.16 6.46
C ARG A 120 0.09 -2.50 6.40
N THR A 121 0.74 -3.58 6.83
CA THR A 121 0.13 -4.91 6.83
C THR A 121 0.06 -5.44 8.25
N VAL A 122 -1.15 -5.71 8.72
CA VAL A 122 -1.40 -6.34 10.01
C VAL A 122 -1.74 -7.81 9.79
N LEU A 123 -1.06 -8.71 10.48
CA LEU A 123 -1.47 -10.11 10.56
C LEU A 123 -2.43 -10.27 11.74
N LEU A 124 -3.69 -10.57 11.45
CA LEU A 124 -4.66 -11.03 12.44
C LEU A 124 -4.44 -12.52 12.69
N ILE A 125 -4.45 -12.91 13.95
CA ILE A 125 -4.28 -14.30 14.40
C ILE A 125 -5.45 -14.67 15.31
N GLY A 126 -6.12 -15.78 15.02
CA GLY A 126 -7.28 -16.24 15.78
C GLY A 126 -8.03 -17.34 15.06
N GLU A 127 -9.23 -17.64 15.53
CA GLU A 127 -10.18 -18.52 14.85
C GLU A 127 -11.16 -17.62 14.09
N PHE A 128 -11.19 -17.72 12.74
CA PHE A 128 -12.02 -16.87 11.88
C PHE A 128 -13.00 -17.66 11.02
N GLY A 129 -13.34 -18.85 11.47
CA GLY A 129 -14.22 -19.76 10.76
C GLY A 129 -13.45 -20.86 10.01
N ASN A 130 -13.97 -21.29 8.88
CA ASN A 130 -13.39 -22.42 8.12
C ASN A 130 -13.52 -22.18 6.61
N ALA A 131 -12.44 -22.33 5.88
CA ALA A 131 -12.37 -22.02 4.45
C ALA A 131 -13.45 -22.75 3.60
N GLU A 132 -13.85 -23.94 3.97
CA GLU A 132 -14.79 -24.76 3.19
C GLU A 132 -16.25 -24.58 3.62
N THR A 133 -16.50 -24.57 4.94
CA THR A 133 -17.87 -24.65 5.49
C THR A 133 -18.43 -23.31 5.89
N ASP A 134 -17.61 -22.42 6.50
CA ASP A 134 -18.02 -21.10 6.95
C ASP A 134 -16.86 -20.09 6.85
N PRO A 135 -16.47 -19.71 5.63
CA PRO A 135 -15.33 -18.81 5.43
C PRO A 135 -15.60 -17.39 5.95
N PRO A 136 -14.56 -16.71 6.42
CA PRO A 136 -14.63 -15.28 6.69
C PRO A 136 -14.91 -14.51 5.41
N ILE A 137 -15.78 -13.50 5.50
CA ILE A 137 -16.21 -12.70 4.35
C ILE A 137 -15.87 -11.22 4.49
N ARG A 138 -15.66 -10.73 5.70
CA ARG A 138 -15.39 -9.31 5.95
C ARG A 138 -14.53 -9.09 7.19
N VAL A 139 -13.64 -8.09 7.09
CA VAL A 139 -12.93 -7.51 8.22
C VAL A 139 -13.40 -6.08 8.40
N THR A 140 -13.77 -5.72 9.64
CA THR A 140 -14.21 -4.38 10.03
C THR A 140 -13.31 -3.84 11.14
N ILE A 141 -12.93 -2.56 11.05
CA ILE A 141 -12.24 -1.86 12.12
C ILE A 141 -13.28 -1.23 13.05
N VAL A 142 -13.35 -1.71 14.27
CA VAL A 142 -14.33 -1.26 15.29
C VAL A 142 -13.70 -0.35 16.35
N GLY A 143 -12.37 -0.40 16.51
CA GLY A 143 -11.63 0.40 17.48
C GLY A 143 -10.98 1.65 16.88
N ASP A 144 -10.21 2.37 17.69
CA ASP A 144 -9.56 3.64 17.33
C ASP A 144 -8.15 3.42 16.76
N LEU A 145 -8.05 2.69 15.65
CA LEU A 145 -6.81 2.46 14.94
C LEU A 145 -6.43 3.67 14.08
N HIS A 146 -5.20 4.16 14.21
CA HIS A 146 -4.73 5.34 13.50
C HIS A 146 -3.52 5.05 12.60
N SER A 147 -3.34 5.89 11.58
CA SER A 147 -2.09 5.96 10.83
C SER A 147 -0.97 6.52 11.70
N ASP A 148 0.28 6.28 11.28
CA ASP A 148 1.44 6.85 11.97
C ASP A 148 1.41 8.38 11.93
N SER A 149 2.00 9.00 12.96
CA SER A 149 1.98 10.45 13.20
C SER A 149 2.94 11.27 12.31
N GLU A 150 3.67 10.65 11.40
CA GLU A 150 4.43 11.38 10.37
C GLU A 150 3.51 12.18 9.45
N ASP A 151 2.27 11.80 9.31
CA ASP A 151 1.22 12.60 8.71
C ASP A 151 0.81 13.74 9.64
N LEU A 152 0.71 14.96 9.09
CA LEU A 152 0.32 16.18 9.84
C LEU A 152 -1.00 16.03 10.60
N LYS A 153 -1.80 15.02 10.24
CA LYS A 153 -3.05 14.63 10.90
C LYS A 153 -3.22 13.12 10.76
N PRO A 154 -3.06 12.35 11.84
CA PRO A 154 -3.32 10.91 11.83
C PRO A 154 -4.72 10.60 11.30
N LEU A 155 -4.81 9.65 10.39
CA LEU A 155 -6.09 9.16 9.85
C LEU A 155 -6.64 8.07 10.77
N ASN A 156 -7.95 8.07 10.99
CA ASN A 156 -8.62 7.04 11.78
C ASN A 156 -9.30 6.04 10.85
N PHE A 157 -9.03 4.76 11.07
CA PHE A 157 -9.59 3.65 10.29
C PHE A 157 -10.92 3.12 10.86
N LYS A 158 -11.38 3.61 11.99
CA LYS A 158 -12.63 3.14 12.62
C LYS A 158 -13.83 3.23 11.71
N GLY A 159 -14.59 2.14 11.64
CA GLY A 159 -15.79 2.01 10.80
C GLY A 159 -15.50 1.60 9.36
N LEU A 160 -14.22 1.52 8.96
CA LEU A 160 -13.85 1.02 7.64
C LEU A 160 -13.86 -0.51 7.63
N TYR A 161 -14.14 -1.08 6.46
CA TYR A 161 -14.14 -2.52 6.25
C TYR A 161 -13.60 -2.88 4.86
N THR A 162 -13.24 -4.15 4.69
CA THR A 162 -12.94 -4.76 3.39
C THR A 162 -13.44 -6.19 3.36
N ASP A 163 -13.81 -6.65 2.17
CA ASP A 163 -14.17 -8.05 1.97
C ASP A 163 -12.92 -8.93 2.00
N VAL A 164 -13.09 -10.15 2.50
CA VAL A 164 -11.99 -11.12 2.62
C VAL A 164 -11.86 -11.91 1.32
N ILE A 165 -10.62 -11.97 0.80
CA ILE A 165 -10.27 -12.79 -0.36
C ILE A 165 -10.12 -14.25 0.12
N PRO A 166 -10.87 -15.21 -0.43
CA PRO A 166 -10.81 -16.61 -0.03
C PRO A 166 -9.45 -17.27 -0.32
N LEU A 167 -9.13 -18.31 0.44
CA LEU A 167 -7.87 -19.07 0.34
C LEU A 167 -7.64 -19.70 -1.05
N ASP A 168 -8.70 -20.09 -1.75
CA ASP A 168 -8.67 -20.78 -3.04
C ASP A 168 -8.73 -19.86 -4.26
N SER A 169 -8.85 -18.55 -4.04
CA SER A 169 -8.85 -17.55 -5.12
C SER A 169 -7.45 -17.09 -5.52
N GLY A 170 -6.51 -18.02 -5.56
CA GLY A 170 -5.18 -17.75 -6.11
C GLY A 170 -5.26 -17.25 -7.57
N PRO A 171 -4.24 -16.52 -8.06
CA PRO A 171 -4.23 -16.06 -9.44
C PRO A 171 -4.33 -17.28 -10.37
N GLU A 172 -5.34 -17.26 -11.24
CA GLU A 172 -5.46 -18.18 -12.37
C GLU A 172 -4.36 -17.93 -13.41
#